data_74adbca352b672ba59e0af2f862d4592
#
_entry.id   74adbca352b672ba59e0af2f862d4592
#
_cell.length_a   1.000
_cell.length_b   1.000
_cell.length_c   1.000
_cell.angle_alpha   90.00
_cell.angle_beta   90.00
_cell.angle_gamma   90.00
#
_symmetry.space_group_name_H-M   'P 1'
#
loop_
_entity.id
_entity.type
_entity.pdbx_description
1 polymer ?
#
loop_
_entity_poly.entity_id
_entity_poly.type
_entity_poly.pdbx_seq_one_letter_code
_entity_poly.pdbx_strand_id
1 'polypeptide(L)'
;MNTYERGIMNKNKIIETFHEGHCIEAYRLFGAHIGKENNQSGVRFTVYAPHARRVYVIGNFTEWDEHPVEMQRTDAFGIWSVFISNVFEWDCYKYKIETGKGDILYKADPYAFYSETRPSNASKIYDFNDIAWSDEKWMQSRNKNFDQPVNIYEVYAGGWKKHGEYP
;
A
#
# COMPACT_ATOMS: atom_id res chain seq x y z
N MET A 1 22.32 -8.28 -9.96
CA MET A 1 21.34 -7.97 -10.99
C MET A 1 19.99 -8.02 -10.34
N ASN A 2 19.38 -6.86 -10.13
CA ASN A 2 18.23 -6.68 -9.26
C ASN A 2 16.99 -7.31 -9.92
N THR A 3 16.29 -8.19 -9.23
CA THR A 3 15.10 -8.94 -9.69
C THR A 3 13.90 -8.04 -10.04
N TYR A 4 14.05 -6.74 -9.95
CA TYR A 4 13.05 -5.70 -10.21
C TYR A 4 12.83 -5.35 -11.68
N GLU A 5 13.66 -5.83 -12.61
CA GLU A 5 13.52 -5.50 -14.04
C GLU A 5 12.61 -6.44 -14.84
N ARG A 6 12.03 -7.47 -14.21
CA ARG A 6 11.05 -8.32 -14.89
C ARG A 6 9.67 -7.67 -14.84
N GLY A 7 9.40 -6.82 -15.84
CA GLY A 7 8.04 -6.41 -16.19
C GLY A 7 7.44 -5.32 -15.31
N ILE A 8 8.21 -4.29 -14.98
CA ILE A 8 7.64 -3.05 -14.41
C ILE A 8 6.66 -2.50 -15.46
N MET A 9 5.37 -2.71 -15.23
CA MET A 9 4.37 -1.96 -16.00
C MET A 9 4.69 -0.48 -15.81
N ASN A 10 4.85 0.22 -16.91
CA ASN A 10 5.09 1.66 -16.90
C ASN A 10 3.99 2.32 -16.04
N LYS A 11 4.37 3.24 -15.14
CA LYS A 11 3.44 3.98 -14.27
C LYS A 11 2.20 4.48 -15.04
N ASN A 12 2.40 4.96 -16.26
CA ASN A 12 1.31 5.43 -17.13
C ASN A 12 0.34 4.30 -17.49
N LYS A 13 0.85 3.09 -17.72
CA LYS A 13 0.00 1.93 -18.02
C LYS A 13 -0.80 1.47 -16.81
N ILE A 14 -0.24 1.55 -15.60
CA ILE A 14 -0.98 1.28 -14.36
C ILE A 14 -2.13 2.28 -14.20
N ILE A 15 -1.87 3.57 -14.41
CA ILE A 15 -2.89 4.63 -14.33
C ILE A 15 -4.00 4.39 -15.36
N GLU A 16 -3.64 4.13 -16.61
CA GLU A 16 -4.59 3.87 -17.70
C GLU A 16 -5.50 2.67 -17.36
N THR A 17 -4.92 1.50 -17.07
CA THR A 17 -5.66 0.28 -16.75
C THR A 17 -6.46 0.40 -15.45
N PHE A 18 -5.99 1.23 -14.49
CA PHE A 18 -6.73 1.53 -13.27
C PHE A 18 -8.01 2.29 -13.58
N HIS A 19 -7.97 3.33 -14.40
CA HIS A 19 -9.14 4.08 -14.82
C HIS A 19 -10.10 3.26 -15.69
N GLU A 20 -9.57 2.30 -16.45
CA GLU A 20 -10.37 1.34 -17.22
C GLU A 20 -11.02 0.24 -16.36
N GLY A 21 -10.67 0.16 -15.08
CA GLY A 21 -11.28 -0.76 -14.11
C GLY A 21 -10.75 -2.21 -14.14
N HIS A 22 -9.60 -2.47 -14.76
CA HIS A 22 -9.04 -3.83 -14.87
C HIS A 22 -7.57 -3.95 -14.43
N CYS A 23 -7.05 -2.96 -13.70
CA CYS A 23 -5.67 -3.00 -13.19
C CYS A 23 -5.52 -3.94 -12.00
N ILE A 24 -4.80 -5.05 -12.18
CA ILE A 24 -4.48 -6.00 -11.09
C ILE A 24 -3.21 -5.61 -10.31
N GLU A 25 -2.45 -4.63 -10.78
CA GLU A 25 -1.18 -4.19 -10.20
C GLU A 25 -1.24 -2.78 -9.61
N ALA A 26 -2.46 -2.29 -9.30
CA ALA A 26 -2.67 -0.96 -8.74
C ALA A 26 -1.85 -0.71 -7.45
N TYR A 27 -1.62 -1.75 -6.64
CA TYR A 27 -0.81 -1.72 -5.43
C TYR A 27 0.65 -1.32 -5.68
N ARG A 28 1.16 -1.39 -6.90
CA ARG A 28 2.51 -0.94 -7.28
C ARG A 28 2.62 0.58 -7.40
N LEU A 29 1.48 1.25 -7.53
CA LEU A 29 1.39 2.71 -7.63
C LEU A 29 0.80 3.32 -6.37
N PHE A 30 -0.34 2.77 -5.92
CA PHE A 30 -1.05 3.26 -4.75
C PHE A 30 -0.47 2.70 -3.46
N GLY A 31 -0.62 3.45 -2.38
CA GLY A 31 -0.06 3.11 -1.09
C GLY A 31 1.14 3.97 -0.73
N ALA A 32 1.93 3.49 0.22
CA ALA A 32 3.17 4.08 0.69
C ALA A 32 4.37 3.24 0.23
N HIS A 33 5.22 3.81 -0.61
CA HIS A 33 6.38 3.12 -1.19
C HIS A 33 7.68 3.78 -0.77
N ILE A 34 8.53 3.01 -0.09
CA ILE A 34 9.89 3.45 0.31
C ILE A 34 10.75 3.61 -0.94
N GLY A 35 11.49 4.71 -1.03
CA GLY A 35 12.34 4.98 -2.18
C GLY A 35 13.25 6.17 -2.00
N LYS A 36 13.85 6.62 -3.10
CA LYS A 36 14.70 7.80 -3.16
C LYS A 36 14.25 8.74 -4.26
N GLU A 37 14.14 10.02 -3.94
CA GLU A 37 13.91 11.09 -4.91
C GLU A 37 14.88 12.24 -4.64
N ASN A 38 15.49 12.81 -5.69
CA ASN A 38 16.48 13.87 -5.58
C ASN A 38 17.62 13.55 -4.56
N ASN A 39 18.08 12.31 -4.54
CA ASN A 39 19.08 11.77 -3.60
C ASN A 39 18.65 11.75 -2.13
N GLN A 40 17.40 12.01 -1.80
CA GLN A 40 16.85 11.90 -0.46
C GLN A 40 16.06 10.60 -0.31
N SER A 41 16.31 9.85 0.75
CA SER A 41 15.50 8.69 1.13
C SER A 41 14.20 9.16 1.77
N GLY A 42 13.12 8.44 1.51
CA GLY A 42 11.79 8.76 2.04
C GLY A 42 10.72 7.84 1.50
N VAL A 43 9.50 8.32 1.50
CA VAL A 43 8.32 7.54 1.10
C VAL A 43 7.47 8.32 0.11
N ARG A 44 7.10 7.66 -0.99
CA ARG A 44 6.10 8.15 -1.94
C ARG A 44 4.72 7.64 -1.51
N PHE A 45 3.83 8.57 -1.20
CA PHE A 45 2.42 8.29 -0.92
C PHE A 45 1.60 8.57 -2.18
N THR A 46 0.71 7.65 -2.53
CA THR A 46 -0.19 7.82 -3.68
C THR A 46 -1.56 7.28 -3.33
N VAL A 47 -2.62 8.06 -3.56
CA VAL A 47 -4.00 7.67 -3.26
C VAL A 47 -4.96 8.14 -4.34
N TYR A 48 -6.04 7.40 -4.56
CA TYR A 48 -7.15 7.77 -5.43
C TYR A 48 -8.28 8.41 -4.61
N ALA A 49 -8.51 9.70 -4.83
CA ALA A 49 -9.55 10.48 -4.15
C ALA A 49 -10.18 11.48 -5.14
N PRO A 50 -11.03 11.01 -6.08
CA PRO A 50 -11.52 11.80 -7.22
C PRO A 50 -12.37 13.00 -6.81
N HIS A 51 -13.10 12.89 -5.71
CA HIS A 51 -14.01 13.93 -5.20
C HIS A 51 -13.39 14.83 -4.12
N ALA A 52 -12.11 14.61 -3.80
CA ALA A 52 -11.41 15.43 -2.84
C ALA A 52 -11.10 16.82 -3.42
N ARG A 53 -11.26 17.85 -2.59
CA ARG A 53 -10.77 19.21 -2.86
C ARG A 53 -9.29 19.31 -2.56
N ARG A 54 -8.85 18.72 -1.43
CA ARG A 54 -7.46 18.59 -1.00
C ARG A 54 -7.25 17.26 -0.31
N VAL A 55 -6.04 16.76 -0.38
CA VAL A 55 -5.61 15.55 0.33
C VAL A 55 -4.27 15.84 1.02
N TYR A 56 -4.14 15.36 2.25
CA TYR A 56 -2.92 15.49 3.03
C TYR A 56 -2.51 14.12 3.57
N VAL A 57 -1.21 13.92 3.74
CA VAL A 57 -0.65 12.85 4.56
C VAL A 57 -0.42 13.38 5.95
N ILE A 58 -0.89 12.65 6.95
CA ILE A 58 -0.64 12.89 8.37
C ILE A 58 -0.11 11.61 9.01
N GLY A 59 0.72 11.73 10.02
CA GLY A 59 1.31 10.58 10.69
C GLY A 59 2.17 11.00 11.87
N ASN A 60 2.82 10.04 12.51
CA ASN A 60 3.74 10.34 13.61
C ASN A 60 4.89 11.26 13.17
N PHE A 61 5.31 11.20 11.92
CA PHE A 61 6.36 12.05 11.32
C PHE A 61 5.90 13.48 10.99
N THR A 62 4.60 13.78 11.11
CA THR A 62 4.01 15.11 10.93
C THR A 62 3.35 15.62 12.21
N GLU A 63 3.59 14.97 13.35
CA GLU A 63 2.84 15.23 14.59
C GLU A 63 1.33 15.17 14.34
N TRP A 64 0.93 14.25 13.48
CA TRP A 64 -0.43 14.04 12.98
C TRP A 64 -1.00 15.30 12.30
N ASP A 65 -2.02 15.90 12.86
CA ASP A 65 -2.75 17.01 12.23
C ASP A 65 -2.11 18.40 12.48
N GLU A 66 -1.01 18.45 13.22
CA GLU A 66 -0.31 19.72 13.49
C GLU A 66 0.47 20.19 12.24
N HIS A 67 1.10 19.26 11.53
CA HIS A 67 1.90 19.59 10.33
C HIS A 67 1.52 18.71 9.13
N PRO A 68 0.26 18.76 8.64
CA PRO A 68 -0.20 17.93 7.54
C PRO A 68 0.54 18.28 6.25
N VAL A 69 1.01 17.27 5.53
CA VAL A 69 1.71 17.45 4.24
C VAL A 69 0.71 17.35 3.10
N GLU A 70 0.51 18.46 2.38
CA GLU A 70 -0.42 18.50 1.26
C GLU A 70 0.09 17.68 0.08
N MET A 71 -0.79 16.86 -0.49
CA MET A 71 -0.54 16.07 -1.68
C MET A 71 -0.85 16.86 -2.95
N GLN A 72 -0.15 16.57 -4.03
CA GLN A 72 -0.40 17.15 -5.34
C GLN A 72 -1.32 16.22 -6.14
N ARG A 73 -2.31 16.80 -6.79
CA ARG A 73 -3.14 16.10 -7.76
C ARG A 73 -2.33 15.87 -9.03
N THR A 74 -2.12 14.61 -9.40
CA THR A 74 -1.20 14.23 -10.50
C THR A 74 -1.93 13.97 -11.81
N ASP A 75 -3.26 13.84 -11.79
CA ASP A 75 -4.08 13.64 -12.98
C ASP A 75 -5.46 14.33 -12.88
N ALA A 76 -6.19 14.34 -13.98
CA ALA A 76 -7.54 14.91 -14.03
C ALA A 76 -8.59 14.03 -13.31
N PHE A 77 -8.29 12.77 -13.05
CA PHE A 77 -9.25 11.78 -12.55
C PHE A 77 -9.19 11.60 -11.03
N GLY A 78 -8.21 12.18 -10.34
CA GLY A 78 -8.17 12.23 -8.89
C GLY A 78 -7.14 11.35 -8.22
N ILE A 79 -6.04 11.10 -8.86
CA ILE A 79 -4.83 10.54 -8.24
C ILE A 79 -4.05 11.67 -7.59
N TRP A 80 -3.72 11.46 -6.31
CA TRP A 80 -2.94 12.40 -5.50
C TRP A 80 -1.64 11.72 -5.08
N SER A 81 -0.53 12.47 -5.08
CA SER A 81 0.76 11.92 -4.68
C SER A 81 1.65 12.97 -4.03
N VAL A 82 2.51 12.53 -3.09
CA VAL A 82 3.56 13.34 -2.47
C VAL A 82 4.73 12.44 -2.07
N PHE A 83 5.95 12.95 -2.21
CA PHE A 83 7.14 12.32 -1.63
C PHE A 83 7.52 13.08 -0.36
N ILE A 84 7.74 12.35 0.73
CA ILE A 84 8.12 12.91 2.02
C ILE A 84 9.46 12.26 2.41
N SER A 85 10.48 13.09 2.60
CA SER A 85 11.81 12.67 3.05
C SER A 85 11.82 12.43 4.57
N ASN A 86 12.79 11.64 5.06
CA ASN A 86 12.94 11.31 6.48
C ASN A 86 11.71 10.64 7.10
N VAL A 87 11.03 9.85 6.33
CA VAL A 87 9.94 8.96 6.74
C VAL A 87 10.42 7.53 6.52
N PHE A 88 10.12 6.64 7.47
CA PHE A 88 10.73 5.32 7.57
C PHE A 88 9.69 4.20 7.62
N GLU A 89 10.17 2.99 7.45
CA GLU A 89 9.38 1.79 7.69
C GLU A 89 8.82 1.77 9.12
N TRP A 90 7.62 1.28 9.29
CA TRP A 90 6.84 1.22 10.53
C TRP A 90 6.24 2.55 11.00
N ASP A 91 6.53 3.68 10.36
CA ASP A 91 5.81 4.92 10.63
C ASP A 91 4.32 4.76 10.34
N CYS A 92 3.49 5.33 11.22
CA CYS A 92 2.04 5.29 11.11
C CYS A 92 1.54 6.51 10.33
N TYR A 93 0.54 6.32 9.46
CA TYR A 93 -0.04 7.41 8.68
C TYR A 93 -1.52 7.21 8.38
N LYS A 94 -2.17 8.31 8.01
CA LYS A 94 -3.52 8.38 7.43
C LYS A 94 -3.57 9.44 6.34
N TYR A 95 -4.63 9.40 5.57
CA TYR A 95 -4.99 10.50 4.69
C TYR A 95 -6.04 11.39 5.38
N LYS A 96 -5.76 12.70 5.43
CA LYS A 96 -6.74 13.74 5.76
C LYS A 96 -7.26 14.28 4.45
N ILE A 97 -8.57 14.16 4.23
CA ILE A 97 -9.22 14.48 2.97
C ILE A 97 -10.22 15.60 3.22
N GLU A 98 -10.06 16.71 2.53
CA GLU A 98 -11.04 17.78 2.45
C GLU A 98 -11.98 17.51 1.27
N THR A 99 -13.26 17.37 1.56
CA THR A 99 -14.27 17.15 0.53
C THR A 99 -14.61 18.44 -0.20
N GLY A 100 -15.29 18.33 -1.36
CA GLY A 100 -15.80 19.51 -2.09
C GLY A 100 -16.80 20.35 -1.30
N LYS A 101 -17.40 19.80 -0.23
CA LYS A 101 -18.32 20.51 0.69
C LYS A 101 -17.61 21.14 1.88
N GLY A 102 -16.30 20.89 2.05
CA GLY A 102 -15.51 21.39 3.16
C GLY A 102 -15.44 20.47 4.38
N ASP A 103 -16.05 19.29 4.33
CA ASP A 103 -15.93 18.30 5.40
C ASP A 103 -14.52 17.71 5.43
N ILE A 104 -14.02 17.40 6.63
CA ILE A 104 -12.74 16.74 6.84
C ILE A 104 -12.96 15.27 7.20
N LEU A 105 -12.31 14.39 6.44
CA LEU A 105 -12.35 12.94 6.64
C LEU A 105 -10.93 12.41 6.92
N TYR A 106 -10.80 11.54 7.91
CA TYR A 106 -9.56 10.83 8.21
C TYR A 106 -9.70 9.37 7.79
N LYS A 107 -8.87 8.92 6.85
CA LYS A 107 -8.97 7.57 6.26
C LYS A 107 -7.64 6.84 6.35
N ALA A 108 -7.72 5.55 6.68
CA ALA A 108 -6.61 4.64 6.44
C ALA A 108 -6.39 4.47 4.93
N ASP A 109 -5.19 4.08 4.55
CA ASP A 109 -4.85 3.82 3.16
C ASP A 109 -5.46 2.49 2.70
N PRO A 110 -6.27 2.46 1.65
CA PRO A 110 -6.83 1.22 1.12
C PRO A 110 -5.78 0.29 0.49
N TYR A 111 -4.61 0.80 0.17
CA TYR A 111 -3.48 0.03 -0.39
C TYR A 111 -2.34 -0.16 0.61
N ALA A 112 -2.57 0.06 1.91
CA ALA A 112 -1.55 -0.19 2.91
C ALA A 112 -1.18 -1.68 2.98
N PHE A 113 0.12 -1.98 2.99
CA PHE A 113 0.62 -3.34 3.18
C PHE A 113 0.55 -3.79 4.65
N TYR A 114 0.47 -2.83 5.58
CA TYR A 114 0.38 -3.12 7.01
C TYR A 114 -0.52 -2.10 7.73
N SER A 115 -1.11 -2.49 8.85
CA SER A 115 -1.96 -1.64 9.67
C SER A 115 -1.64 -1.77 11.15
N GLU A 116 -2.06 -0.80 11.94
CA GLU A 116 -2.00 -0.90 13.39
C GLU A 116 -2.91 -2.01 13.93
N THR A 117 -2.54 -2.52 15.10
CA THR A 117 -3.40 -3.43 15.86
C THR A 117 -4.55 -2.64 16.50
N ARG A 118 -5.74 -3.21 16.48
CA ARG A 118 -6.93 -2.62 17.15
C ARG A 118 -6.65 -2.33 18.63
N PRO A 119 -7.18 -1.23 19.17
CA PRO A 119 -8.23 -0.33 18.66
C PRO A 119 -7.73 0.75 17.69
N SER A 120 -6.43 0.93 17.53
CA SER A 120 -5.86 1.84 16.53
C SER A 120 -6.22 1.41 15.11
N ASN A 121 -6.14 2.35 14.16
CA ASN A 121 -6.59 2.11 12.79
C ASN A 121 -5.81 2.92 11.74
N ALA A 122 -4.57 3.30 12.04
CA ALA A 122 -3.70 3.88 11.04
C ALA A 122 -3.06 2.81 10.16
N SER A 123 -2.68 3.20 8.97
CA SER A 123 -1.83 2.43 8.09
C SER A 123 -0.38 2.53 8.55
N LYS A 124 0.42 1.50 8.29
CA LYS A 124 1.86 1.50 8.55
C LYS A 124 2.62 1.38 7.25
N ILE A 125 3.72 2.11 7.17
CA ILE A 125 4.67 1.96 6.07
C ILE A 125 5.40 0.64 6.25
N TYR A 126 5.44 -0.16 5.21
CA TYR A 126 6.06 -1.47 5.22
C TYR A 126 6.75 -1.75 3.88
N ASP A 127 7.99 -2.25 3.92
CA ASP A 127 8.68 -2.70 2.71
C ASP A 127 8.32 -4.15 2.39
N PHE A 128 7.42 -4.31 1.46
CA PHE A 128 6.97 -5.60 0.97
C PHE A 128 8.07 -6.36 0.18
N ASN A 129 9.16 -5.68 -0.20
CA ASN A 129 10.17 -6.22 -1.11
C ASN A 129 11.19 -7.14 -0.44
N ASP A 130 11.25 -7.13 0.89
CA ASP A 130 12.19 -7.96 1.66
C ASP A 130 11.75 -9.44 1.79
N ILE A 131 10.58 -9.80 1.23
CA ILE A 131 10.09 -11.18 1.28
C ILE A 131 10.79 -12.04 0.23
N ALA A 132 11.70 -12.89 0.68
CA ALA A 132 12.31 -13.92 -0.16
C ALA A 132 11.36 -15.12 -0.28
N TRP A 133 10.74 -15.26 -1.44
CA TRP A 133 9.89 -16.42 -1.74
C TRP A 133 10.76 -17.64 -2.10
N SER A 134 10.41 -18.81 -1.58
CA SER A 134 11.11 -20.08 -1.85
C SER A 134 10.26 -21.05 -2.69
N ASP A 135 9.26 -20.55 -3.37
CA ASP A 135 8.24 -21.32 -4.07
C ASP A 135 8.44 -21.42 -5.60
N GLU A 136 9.61 -21.01 -6.11
CA GLU A 136 9.91 -20.97 -7.55
C GLU A 136 9.65 -22.31 -8.25
N LYS A 137 10.06 -23.44 -7.64
CA LYS A 137 9.84 -24.77 -8.19
C LYS A 137 8.35 -25.10 -8.32
N TRP A 138 7.59 -24.74 -7.29
CA TRP A 138 6.15 -24.94 -7.30
C TRP A 138 5.47 -24.06 -8.34
N MET A 139 5.87 -22.78 -8.43
CA MET A 139 5.32 -21.84 -9.40
C MET A 139 5.58 -22.28 -10.86
N GLN A 140 6.71 -22.91 -11.14
CA GLN A 140 7.04 -23.43 -12.46
C GLN A 140 6.27 -24.73 -12.80
N SER A 141 5.99 -25.57 -11.79
CA SER A 141 5.35 -26.87 -11.99
C SER A 141 3.82 -26.86 -11.77
N ARG A 142 3.26 -25.77 -11.20
CA ARG A 142 1.81 -25.68 -10.96
C ARG A 142 1.04 -25.71 -12.27
N ASN A 143 -0.03 -26.48 -12.29
CA ASN A 143 -0.95 -26.56 -13.40
C ASN A 143 -2.40 -26.58 -12.91
N LYS A 144 -3.37 -26.59 -13.81
CA LYS A 144 -4.79 -26.68 -13.49
C LYS A 144 -5.22 -28.15 -13.43
N ASN A 145 -4.73 -28.89 -12.45
CA ASN A 145 -5.03 -30.30 -12.24
C ASN A 145 -6.42 -30.52 -11.64
N PHE A 146 -7.48 -30.15 -12.36
CA PHE A 146 -8.86 -30.33 -11.89
C PHE A 146 -9.30 -31.82 -11.86
N ASP A 147 -8.54 -32.70 -12.48
CA ASP A 147 -8.77 -34.15 -12.58
C ASP A 147 -7.99 -34.95 -11.55
N GLN A 148 -7.22 -34.28 -10.68
CA GLN A 148 -6.44 -34.94 -9.63
C GLN A 148 -7.16 -34.81 -8.27
N PRO A 149 -6.95 -35.79 -7.36
CA PRO A 149 -7.46 -35.69 -5.99
C PRO A 149 -6.93 -34.44 -5.29
N VAL A 150 -7.82 -33.70 -4.63
CA VAL A 150 -7.46 -32.52 -3.85
C VAL A 150 -7.77 -32.76 -2.38
N ASN A 151 -6.77 -32.56 -1.52
CA ASN A 151 -6.95 -32.54 -0.07
C ASN A 151 -7.06 -31.08 0.39
N ILE A 152 -8.20 -30.73 1.00
CA ILE A 152 -8.43 -29.41 1.57
C ILE A 152 -8.40 -29.54 3.09
N TYR A 153 -7.52 -28.77 3.73
CA TYR A 153 -7.43 -28.69 5.18
C TYR A 153 -7.69 -27.26 5.63
N GLU A 154 -8.81 -27.03 6.30
CA GLU A 154 -9.18 -25.74 6.83
C GLU A 154 -8.66 -25.58 8.26
N VAL A 155 -7.94 -24.48 8.52
CA VAL A 155 -7.29 -24.20 9.79
C VAL A 155 -7.61 -22.79 10.25
N TYR A 156 -8.05 -22.68 11.50
CA TYR A 156 -8.07 -21.40 12.21
C TYR A 156 -6.72 -21.20 12.92
N ALA A 157 -5.81 -20.48 12.26
CA ALA A 157 -4.43 -20.32 12.73
C ALA A 157 -4.33 -19.69 14.14
N GLY A 158 -5.17 -18.72 14.45
CA GLY A 158 -5.21 -18.06 15.76
C GLY A 158 -5.62 -18.99 16.93
N GLY A 159 -6.27 -20.12 16.65
CA GLY A 159 -6.67 -21.12 17.63
C GLY A 159 -5.83 -22.40 17.62
N TRP A 160 -4.94 -22.58 16.64
CA TRP A 160 -4.20 -23.82 16.42
C TRP A 160 -3.21 -24.12 17.52
N LYS A 161 -2.32 -23.19 17.82
CA LYS A 161 -1.32 -23.33 18.88
C LYS A 161 -0.83 -21.94 19.32
N LYS A 162 -0.74 -21.74 20.61
CA LYS A 162 -0.16 -20.54 21.22
C LYS A 162 1.19 -20.85 21.84
N HIS A 163 2.14 -19.95 21.71
CA HIS A 163 3.43 -19.98 22.36
C HIS A 163 3.51 -18.83 23.37
N GLY A 164 3.35 -19.13 24.67
CA GLY A 164 3.28 -18.12 25.71
C GLY A 164 2.01 -17.28 25.63
N GLU A 165 2.15 -15.97 25.79
CA GLU A 165 1.03 -15.01 25.75
C GLU A 165 0.66 -14.54 24.33
N TYR A 166 1.43 -14.95 23.32
CA TYR A 166 1.20 -14.58 21.91
C TYR A 166 0.55 -15.74 21.14
N PRO A 167 -0.39 -15.41 20.25
CA PRO A 167 -0.99 -16.38 19.32
C PRO A 167 0.03 -16.94 18.35
#